data_8abcc99c2a006ae3531bbfa93f635113
#
_entry.id   8abcc99c2a006ae3531bbfa93f635113
#
_cell.length_a   1.000
_cell.length_b   1.000
_cell.length_c   1.000
_cell.angle_alpha   90.00
_cell.angle_beta   90.00
_cell.angle_gamma   90.00
#
_symmetry.space_group_name_H-M   'P 1'
#
loop_
_entity.id
_entity.type
_entity.pdbx_description
1 polymer ?
#
loop_
_entity_poly.entity_id
_entity_poly.type
_entity_poly.pdbx_seq_one_letter_code
_entity_poly.pdbx_strand_id
1 'polypeptide(L)'
;VATEIAERTAAALEDEGKTAMLLAVNKKLEAVLAVADTIKEHSREAVKDLQNMGIEVYMITGDNRRTADAIARQAGITTVMAEVLPENKAQEVKKLQAAGKIVAMAGDGINDAPALAVADIGMALGTGTDIAMEAADITLMRGDLRTIPAAVRLSRQTVRKIKQNLFWAFIYNIIGIPFAALGMLNPIIAGAAMAFSSVSVVTNSLSLKRFDPNKTRAVKDQVNP
;
A
#
# COMPACT_ATOMS: atom_id res chain seq x y z
N VAL A 1 -16.29 -40.42 -16.78
CA VAL A 1 -16.59 -39.56 -17.95
C VAL A 1 -17.34 -38.29 -17.53
N ALA A 2 -18.46 -38.39 -16.76
CA ALA A 2 -19.20 -37.18 -16.35
C ALA A 2 -18.38 -36.29 -15.39
N THR A 3 -17.60 -36.87 -14.46
CA THR A 3 -16.73 -36.16 -13.54
C THR A 3 -15.58 -35.44 -14.28
N GLU A 4 -15.01 -36.10 -15.27
CA GLU A 4 -13.90 -35.54 -16.07
C GLU A 4 -14.32 -34.34 -16.91
N ILE A 5 -15.53 -34.38 -17.48
CA ILE A 5 -16.10 -33.24 -18.22
C ILE A 5 -16.34 -32.07 -17.26
N ALA A 6 -16.87 -32.33 -16.07
CA ALA A 6 -17.11 -31.28 -15.09
C ALA A 6 -15.82 -30.68 -14.54
N GLU A 7 -14.79 -31.49 -14.31
CA GLU A 7 -13.47 -31.03 -13.90
C GLU A 7 -12.81 -30.13 -14.96
N ARG A 8 -12.94 -30.50 -16.25
CA ARG A 8 -12.48 -29.65 -17.36
C ARG A 8 -13.25 -28.32 -17.43
N THR A 9 -14.59 -28.40 -17.23
CA THR A 9 -15.43 -27.21 -17.22
C THR A 9 -15.09 -26.31 -16.03
N ALA A 10 -14.89 -26.88 -14.84
CA ALA A 10 -14.47 -26.15 -13.67
C ALA A 10 -13.11 -25.47 -13.88
N ALA A 11 -12.13 -26.21 -14.42
CA ALA A 11 -10.82 -25.69 -14.74
C ALA A 11 -10.87 -24.51 -15.73
N ALA A 12 -11.70 -24.61 -16.78
CA ALA A 12 -11.87 -23.51 -17.73
C ALA A 12 -12.48 -22.25 -17.07
N LEU A 13 -13.45 -22.44 -16.17
CA LEU A 13 -14.05 -21.34 -15.42
C LEU A 13 -13.06 -20.69 -14.43
N GLU A 14 -12.21 -21.50 -13.80
CA GLU A 14 -11.14 -21.01 -12.92
C GLU A 14 -10.06 -20.22 -13.68
N ASP A 15 -9.72 -20.66 -14.90
CA ASP A 15 -8.79 -19.93 -15.79
C ASP A 15 -9.34 -18.56 -16.22
N GLU A 16 -10.67 -18.38 -16.17
CA GLU A 16 -11.35 -17.08 -16.35
C GLU A 16 -11.39 -16.22 -15.05
N GLY A 17 -10.85 -16.74 -13.94
CA GLY A 17 -10.87 -16.04 -12.65
C GLY A 17 -12.15 -16.24 -11.84
N LYS A 18 -12.90 -17.31 -12.12
CA LYS A 18 -14.11 -17.68 -11.39
C LYS A 18 -13.80 -18.78 -10.37
N THR A 19 -14.50 -18.79 -9.25
CA THR A 19 -14.45 -19.93 -8.31
C THR A 19 -15.49 -20.94 -8.71
N ALA A 20 -15.06 -22.13 -9.15
CA ALA A 20 -15.95 -23.20 -9.59
C ALA A 20 -16.31 -24.13 -8.42
N MET A 21 -17.58 -24.51 -8.37
CA MET A 21 -18.14 -25.44 -7.37
C MET A 21 -18.89 -26.56 -8.10
N LEU A 22 -18.73 -27.79 -7.63
CA LEU A 22 -19.43 -28.95 -8.16
C LEU A 22 -20.63 -29.26 -7.27
N LEU A 23 -21.82 -29.33 -7.87
CA LEU A 23 -23.04 -29.73 -7.18
C LEU A 23 -23.35 -31.22 -7.50
N ALA A 24 -23.38 -32.03 -6.44
CA ALA A 24 -23.77 -33.42 -6.54
C ALA A 24 -25.03 -33.69 -5.71
N VAL A 25 -25.99 -34.39 -6.31
CA VAL A 25 -27.22 -34.85 -5.66
C VAL A 25 -27.26 -36.39 -5.74
N ASN A 26 -27.48 -37.05 -4.63
CA ASN A 26 -27.50 -38.51 -4.50
C ASN A 26 -26.26 -39.20 -5.15
N LYS A 27 -25.06 -38.60 -4.93
CA LYS A 27 -23.79 -39.05 -5.49
C LYS A 27 -23.67 -38.93 -7.01
N LYS A 28 -24.58 -38.24 -7.65
CA LYS A 28 -24.49 -37.87 -9.08
C LYS A 28 -24.17 -36.41 -9.21
N LEU A 29 -23.23 -36.12 -10.08
CA LEU A 29 -22.88 -34.73 -10.41
C LEU A 29 -23.99 -34.16 -11.31
N GLU A 30 -24.63 -33.08 -10.86
CA GLU A 30 -25.77 -32.45 -11.53
C GLU A 30 -25.42 -31.10 -12.16
N ALA A 31 -24.48 -30.34 -11.56
CA ALA A 31 -24.12 -29.04 -12.08
C ALA A 31 -22.71 -28.61 -11.71
N VAL A 32 -22.15 -27.70 -12.51
CA VAL A 32 -20.98 -26.88 -12.17
C VAL A 32 -21.49 -25.46 -12.00
N LEU A 33 -21.28 -24.90 -10.81
CA LEU A 33 -21.61 -23.51 -10.48
C LEU A 33 -20.32 -22.71 -10.47
N ALA A 34 -20.35 -21.48 -10.98
CA ALA A 34 -19.21 -20.60 -10.92
C ALA A 34 -19.62 -19.24 -10.36
N VAL A 35 -18.84 -18.74 -9.41
CA VAL A 35 -18.97 -17.40 -8.85
C VAL A 35 -17.78 -16.60 -9.35
N ALA A 36 -18.03 -15.42 -9.91
CA ALA A 36 -17.00 -14.49 -10.34
C ALA A 36 -16.88 -13.37 -9.31
N ASP A 37 -15.70 -13.25 -8.71
CA ASP A 37 -15.32 -12.02 -8.05
C ASP A 37 -14.76 -11.04 -9.08
N THR A 38 -15.31 -9.85 -9.12
CA THR A 38 -14.78 -8.78 -9.96
C THR A 38 -13.72 -8.03 -9.20
N ILE A 39 -12.55 -7.82 -9.83
CA ILE A 39 -11.54 -6.94 -9.24
C ILE A 39 -12.14 -5.55 -9.01
N LYS A 40 -11.83 -4.95 -7.85
CA LYS A 40 -12.28 -3.59 -7.54
C LYS A 40 -11.81 -2.65 -8.65
N GLU A 41 -12.68 -1.70 -8.98
CA GLU A 41 -12.36 -0.65 -9.95
C GLU A 41 -11.04 0.03 -9.60
N HIS A 42 -10.24 0.38 -10.59
CA HIS A 42 -8.93 1.00 -10.42
C HIS A 42 -7.83 0.14 -9.74
N SER A 43 -8.06 -1.15 -9.47
CA SER A 43 -7.04 -2.02 -8.85
C SER A 43 -5.74 -2.05 -9.67
N ARG A 44 -5.86 -2.20 -11.00
CA ARG A 44 -4.71 -2.23 -11.90
C ARG A 44 -3.93 -0.91 -11.90
N GLU A 45 -4.63 0.21 -11.81
CA GLU A 45 -4.00 1.54 -11.72
C GLU A 45 -3.21 1.68 -10.42
N ALA A 46 -3.82 1.29 -9.29
CA ALA A 46 -3.18 1.33 -7.98
C ALA A 46 -1.92 0.45 -7.91
N VAL A 47 -1.99 -0.77 -8.44
CA VAL A 47 -0.85 -1.70 -8.53
C VAL A 47 0.28 -1.09 -9.36
N LYS A 48 -0.04 -0.56 -10.54
CA LYS A 48 0.94 0.08 -11.42
C LYS A 48 1.61 1.29 -10.75
N ASP A 49 0.84 2.09 -10.03
CA ASP A 49 1.36 3.24 -9.30
C ASP A 49 2.35 2.83 -8.20
N LEU A 50 2.05 1.76 -7.44
CA LEU A 50 2.96 1.21 -6.43
C LEU A 50 4.24 0.67 -7.07
N GLN A 51 4.13 -0.09 -8.16
CA GLN A 51 5.27 -0.60 -8.92
C GLN A 51 6.16 0.54 -9.46
N ASN A 52 5.56 1.61 -9.97
CA ASN A 52 6.28 2.82 -10.40
C ASN A 52 7.02 3.54 -9.26
N MET A 53 6.61 3.33 -8.01
CA MET A 53 7.30 3.84 -6.82
C MET A 53 8.42 2.90 -6.32
N GLY A 54 8.69 1.80 -7.04
CA GLY A 54 9.66 0.78 -6.65
C GLY A 54 9.17 -0.14 -5.54
N ILE A 55 7.84 -0.28 -5.37
CA ILE A 55 7.23 -1.15 -4.37
C ILE A 55 6.81 -2.45 -5.06
N GLU A 56 7.29 -3.58 -4.55
CA GLU A 56 6.85 -4.89 -5.00
C GLU A 56 5.44 -5.15 -4.48
N VAL A 57 4.55 -5.65 -5.34
CA VAL A 57 3.18 -5.94 -4.97
C VAL A 57 2.94 -7.44 -4.98
N TYR A 58 2.44 -7.94 -3.86
CA TYR A 58 2.10 -9.35 -3.63
C TYR A 58 0.60 -9.49 -3.46
N MET A 59 0.04 -10.57 -3.95
CA MET A 59 -1.36 -10.95 -3.71
C MET A 59 -1.37 -12.15 -2.77
N ILE A 60 -2.12 -12.06 -1.66
CA ILE A 60 -2.35 -13.17 -0.72
C ILE A 60 -3.86 -13.45 -0.73
N THR A 61 -4.23 -14.66 -1.08
CA THR A 61 -5.63 -15.06 -1.18
C THR A 61 -5.85 -16.51 -0.74
N GLY A 62 -7.08 -16.80 -0.28
CA GLY A 62 -7.54 -18.17 -0.02
C GLY A 62 -8.03 -18.91 -1.24
N ASP A 63 -8.16 -18.24 -2.39
CA ASP A 63 -8.63 -18.83 -3.63
C ASP A 63 -7.65 -19.89 -4.14
N ASN A 64 -8.17 -20.80 -4.97
CA ASN A 64 -7.33 -21.77 -5.66
C ASN A 64 -6.33 -21.08 -6.59
N ARG A 65 -5.24 -21.77 -6.90
CA ARG A 65 -4.11 -21.23 -7.65
C ARG A 65 -4.50 -20.65 -9.00
N ARG A 66 -5.41 -21.31 -9.75
CA ARG A 66 -5.83 -20.86 -11.10
C ARG A 66 -6.59 -19.55 -11.05
N THR A 67 -7.61 -19.49 -10.18
CA THR A 67 -8.40 -18.27 -9.96
C THR A 67 -7.51 -17.12 -9.51
N ALA A 68 -6.63 -17.36 -8.54
CA ALA A 68 -5.71 -16.36 -8.03
C ALA A 68 -4.75 -15.82 -9.11
N ASP A 69 -4.18 -16.70 -9.93
CA ASP A 69 -3.30 -16.31 -11.04
C ASP A 69 -4.06 -15.53 -12.13
N ALA A 70 -5.34 -15.88 -12.40
CA ALA A 70 -6.17 -15.15 -13.36
C ALA A 70 -6.47 -13.71 -12.87
N ILE A 71 -6.87 -13.56 -11.61
CA ILE A 71 -7.13 -12.25 -10.98
C ILE A 71 -5.85 -11.41 -10.92
N ALA A 72 -4.73 -12.01 -10.52
CA ALA A 72 -3.44 -11.33 -10.46
C ALA A 72 -2.99 -10.79 -11.82
N ARG A 73 -3.16 -11.57 -12.90
CA ARG A 73 -2.89 -11.11 -14.28
C ARG A 73 -3.74 -9.89 -14.64
N GLN A 74 -5.03 -9.90 -14.29
CA GLN A 74 -5.92 -8.75 -14.52
C GLN A 74 -5.48 -7.51 -13.74
N ALA A 75 -5.04 -7.70 -12.49
CA ALA A 75 -4.55 -6.62 -11.64
C ALA A 75 -3.12 -6.16 -11.99
N GLY A 76 -2.35 -6.93 -12.77
CA GLY A 76 -0.96 -6.65 -13.08
C GLY A 76 0.01 -7.04 -11.97
N ILE A 77 -0.36 -8.01 -11.12
CA ILE A 77 0.46 -8.56 -10.04
C ILE A 77 1.15 -9.83 -10.54
N THR A 78 2.45 -9.95 -10.30
CA THR A 78 3.27 -11.09 -10.73
C THR A 78 3.49 -12.12 -9.64
N THR A 79 3.43 -11.72 -8.37
CA THR A 79 3.71 -12.61 -7.25
C THR A 79 2.43 -12.91 -6.48
N VAL A 80 2.04 -14.19 -6.46
CA VAL A 80 0.79 -14.67 -5.88
C VAL A 80 1.05 -15.75 -4.85
N MET A 81 0.46 -15.59 -3.68
CA MET A 81 0.35 -16.56 -2.60
C MET A 81 -1.10 -17.01 -2.55
N ALA A 82 -1.41 -18.10 -3.25
CA ALA A 82 -2.74 -18.69 -3.33
C ALA A 82 -2.93 -19.78 -2.28
N GLU A 83 -4.19 -20.18 -2.03
CA GLU A 83 -4.56 -21.27 -1.11
C GLU A 83 -4.11 -21.02 0.33
N VAL A 84 -3.97 -19.74 0.70
CA VAL A 84 -3.54 -19.34 2.04
C VAL A 84 -4.75 -19.28 2.95
N LEU A 85 -4.79 -20.14 3.95
CA LEU A 85 -5.84 -20.12 4.97
C LEU A 85 -5.80 -18.81 5.77
N PRO A 86 -6.93 -18.32 6.27
CA PRO A 86 -7.00 -17.06 7.03
C PRO A 86 -5.98 -16.96 8.15
N GLU A 87 -5.79 -18.04 8.92
CA GLU A 87 -4.82 -18.15 10.02
C GLU A 87 -3.36 -18.09 9.55
N ASN A 88 -3.09 -18.44 8.29
CA ASN A 88 -1.75 -18.47 7.73
C ASN A 88 -1.33 -17.17 7.05
N LYS A 89 -2.24 -16.24 6.78
CA LYS A 89 -1.90 -14.94 6.16
C LYS A 89 -0.84 -14.17 6.95
N ALA A 90 -0.94 -14.15 8.28
CA ALA A 90 0.05 -13.54 9.15
C ALA A 90 1.44 -14.22 9.06
N GLN A 91 1.48 -15.52 8.80
CA GLN A 91 2.74 -16.25 8.63
C GLN A 91 3.42 -15.89 7.30
N GLU A 92 2.64 -15.69 6.22
CA GLU A 92 3.19 -15.24 4.94
C GLU A 92 3.81 -13.83 5.05
N VAL A 93 3.16 -12.92 5.78
CA VAL A 93 3.74 -11.60 6.09
C VAL A 93 5.07 -11.77 6.85
N LYS A 94 5.11 -12.60 7.90
CA LYS A 94 6.34 -12.85 8.67
C LYS A 94 7.46 -13.46 7.82
N LYS A 95 7.15 -14.32 6.84
CA LYS A 95 8.16 -14.87 5.92
C LYS A 95 8.81 -13.78 5.09
N LEU A 96 8.03 -12.82 4.59
CA LEU A 96 8.56 -11.67 3.84
C LEU A 96 9.43 -10.78 4.73
N GLN A 97 9.02 -10.53 5.97
CA GLN A 97 9.80 -9.77 6.96
C GLN A 97 11.11 -10.49 7.30
N ALA A 98 11.07 -11.83 7.50
CA ALA A 98 12.26 -12.63 7.74
C ALA A 98 13.25 -12.63 6.56
N ALA A 99 12.75 -12.41 5.33
CA ALA A 99 13.57 -12.20 4.15
C ALA A 99 14.13 -10.75 4.04
N GLY A 100 13.97 -9.93 5.08
CA GLY A 100 14.48 -8.55 5.14
C GLY A 100 13.62 -7.51 4.42
N LYS A 101 12.37 -7.83 4.06
CA LYS A 101 11.45 -6.89 3.45
C LYS A 101 10.68 -6.11 4.52
N ILE A 102 10.41 -4.84 4.26
CA ILE A 102 9.44 -4.04 5.01
C ILE A 102 8.09 -4.23 4.34
N VAL A 103 7.13 -4.78 5.07
CA VAL A 103 5.84 -5.24 4.54
C VAL A 103 4.71 -4.31 4.96
N ALA A 104 4.02 -3.74 3.98
CA ALA A 104 2.72 -3.13 4.19
C ALA A 104 1.63 -4.14 3.80
N MET A 105 0.71 -4.44 4.72
CA MET A 105 -0.45 -5.29 4.46
C MET A 105 -1.69 -4.42 4.27
N ALA A 106 -2.44 -4.65 3.20
CA ALA A 106 -3.73 -4.00 2.97
C ALA A 106 -4.84 -5.06 2.95
N GLY A 107 -5.91 -4.82 3.71
CA GLY A 107 -7.02 -5.75 3.83
C GLY A 107 -8.31 -5.06 4.28
N ASP A 108 -9.45 -5.75 4.14
CA ASP A 108 -10.76 -5.22 4.49
C ASP A 108 -11.62 -6.17 5.35
N GLY A 109 -11.13 -7.38 5.62
CA GLY A 109 -11.85 -8.41 6.34
C GLY A 109 -11.33 -8.72 7.75
N ILE A 110 -12.20 -9.35 8.57
CA ILE A 110 -11.83 -9.88 9.88
C ILE A 110 -10.65 -10.86 9.76
N ASN A 111 -10.63 -11.64 8.68
CA ASN A 111 -9.60 -12.64 8.40
C ASN A 111 -8.23 -12.02 8.10
N ASP A 112 -8.17 -10.73 7.82
CA ASP A 112 -6.95 -9.99 7.55
C ASP A 112 -6.36 -9.33 8.80
N ALA A 113 -7.17 -9.17 9.87
CA ALA A 113 -6.76 -8.47 11.09
C ALA A 113 -5.44 -9.01 11.69
N PRO A 114 -5.21 -10.33 11.81
CA PRO A 114 -3.92 -10.85 12.29
C PRO A 114 -2.74 -10.50 11.37
N ALA A 115 -2.96 -10.46 10.05
CA ALA A 115 -1.92 -10.09 9.08
C ALA A 115 -1.65 -8.59 9.08
N LEU A 116 -2.69 -7.76 9.24
CA LEU A 116 -2.57 -6.31 9.42
C LEU A 116 -1.75 -5.96 10.66
N ALA A 117 -2.04 -6.63 11.78
CA ALA A 117 -1.36 -6.37 13.07
C ALA A 117 0.11 -6.80 13.10
N VAL A 118 0.54 -7.79 12.30
CA VAL A 118 1.94 -8.25 12.27
C VAL A 118 2.78 -7.59 11.18
N ALA A 119 2.16 -6.95 10.21
CA ALA A 119 2.86 -6.20 9.17
C ALA A 119 3.61 -5.01 9.78
N ASP A 120 4.66 -4.52 9.10
CA ASP A 120 5.34 -3.29 9.52
C ASP A 120 4.42 -2.07 9.36
N ILE A 121 3.44 -2.15 8.45
CA ILE A 121 2.38 -1.15 8.27
C ILE A 121 1.09 -1.89 7.90
N GLY A 122 0.10 -1.87 8.79
CA GLY A 122 -1.26 -2.35 8.52
C GLY A 122 -2.12 -1.25 7.91
N MET A 123 -2.79 -1.53 6.78
CA MET A 123 -3.70 -0.61 6.11
C MET A 123 -5.09 -1.24 5.96
N ALA A 124 -6.09 -0.76 6.71
CA ALA A 124 -7.47 -1.18 6.55
C ALA A 124 -8.19 -0.33 5.51
N LEU A 125 -8.96 -0.97 4.62
CA LEU A 125 -9.82 -0.27 3.68
C LEU A 125 -11.14 0.10 4.34
N GLY A 126 -11.65 1.30 4.10
CA GLY A 126 -12.82 1.87 4.78
C GLY A 126 -14.15 1.16 4.57
N THR A 127 -14.19 0.14 3.73
CA THR A 127 -15.29 -0.84 3.62
C THR A 127 -15.08 -2.05 4.53
N GLY A 128 -13.96 -2.09 5.26
CA GLY A 128 -13.57 -3.17 6.15
C GLY A 128 -14.39 -3.23 7.44
N THR A 129 -14.23 -4.33 8.16
CA THR A 129 -14.85 -4.52 9.46
C THR A 129 -14.18 -3.65 10.51
N ASP A 130 -14.91 -3.31 11.58
CA ASP A 130 -14.37 -2.55 12.72
C ASP A 130 -13.11 -3.21 13.29
N ILE A 131 -13.07 -4.55 13.31
CA ILE A 131 -11.90 -5.32 13.78
C ILE A 131 -10.67 -5.11 12.89
N ALA A 132 -10.84 -5.07 11.56
CA ALA A 132 -9.75 -4.79 10.64
C ALA A 132 -9.25 -3.35 10.79
N MET A 133 -10.16 -2.40 11.00
CA MET A 133 -9.81 -0.99 11.23
C MET A 133 -9.06 -0.78 12.55
N GLU A 134 -9.42 -1.51 13.61
CA GLU A 134 -8.76 -1.45 14.92
C GLU A 134 -7.36 -2.09 14.89
N ALA A 135 -7.16 -3.12 14.05
CA ALA A 135 -5.89 -3.81 13.90
C ALA A 135 -4.88 -3.09 12.99
N ALA A 136 -5.31 -2.06 12.25
CA ALA A 136 -4.49 -1.37 11.26
C ALA A 136 -3.90 -0.05 11.80
N ASP A 137 -2.67 0.27 11.35
CA ASP A 137 -2.03 1.55 11.65
C ASP A 137 -2.66 2.71 10.86
N ILE A 138 -3.20 2.40 9.67
CA ILE A 138 -3.79 3.38 8.75
C ILE A 138 -5.15 2.90 8.30
N THR A 139 -6.19 3.71 8.51
CA THR A 139 -7.52 3.45 7.95
C THR A 139 -7.75 4.32 6.73
N LEU A 140 -7.96 3.69 5.58
CA LEU A 140 -8.25 4.34 4.31
C LEU A 140 -9.78 4.43 4.16
N MET A 141 -10.35 5.61 4.38
CA MET A 141 -11.81 5.85 4.50
C MET A 141 -12.63 5.49 3.25
N ARG A 142 -11.99 5.28 2.12
CA ARG A 142 -12.64 4.86 0.87
C ARG A 142 -12.18 3.47 0.49
N GLY A 143 -13.08 2.65 -0.05
CA GLY A 143 -12.78 1.32 -0.57
C GLY A 143 -11.97 1.31 -1.88
N ASP A 144 -11.48 2.46 -2.30
CA ASP A 144 -10.70 2.67 -3.54
C ASP A 144 -9.22 2.39 -3.28
N LEU A 145 -8.67 1.39 -3.95
CA LEU A 145 -7.27 0.99 -3.81
C LEU A 145 -6.27 2.08 -4.21
N ARG A 146 -6.65 3.10 -4.99
CA ARG A 146 -5.80 4.25 -5.30
C ARG A 146 -5.43 5.08 -4.07
N THR A 147 -6.17 4.93 -2.99
CA THR A 147 -5.84 5.58 -1.71
C THR A 147 -4.54 5.03 -1.11
N ILE A 148 -4.15 3.79 -1.39
CA ILE A 148 -2.90 3.19 -0.92
C ILE A 148 -1.67 3.93 -1.51
N PRO A 149 -1.48 3.99 -2.84
CA PRO A 149 -0.37 4.76 -3.42
C PRO A 149 -0.44 6.25 -3.07
N ALA A 150 -1.63 6.83 -2.89
CA ALA A 150 -1.80 8.19 -2.44
C ALA A 150 -1.25 8.41 -1.01
N ALA A 151 -1.55 7.49 -0.08
CA ALA A 151 -1.02 7.52 1.28
C ALA A 151 0.51 7.40 1.32
N VAL A 152 1.08 6.50 0.52
CA VAL A 152 2.55 6.35 0.39
C VAL A 152 3.19 7.64 -0.13
N ARG A 153 2.60 8.27 -1.17
CA ARG A 153 3.09 9.55 -1.70
C ARG A 153 3.04 10.66 -0.65
N LEU A 154 1.93 10.75 0.07
CA LEU A 154 1.74 11.74 1.13
C LEU A 154 2.79 11.56 2.24
N SER A 155 2.98 10.34 2.71
CA SER A 155 3.99 10.00 3.73
C SER A 155 5.39 10.41 3.27
N ARG A 156 5.81 10.01 2.06
CA ARG A 156 7.12 10.40 1.50
C ARG A 156 7.28 11.92 1.40
N GLN A 157 6.24 12.63 1.01
CA GLN A 157 6.27 14.10 0.93
C GLN A 157 6.34 14.74 2.31
N THR A 158 5.62 14.21 3.29
CA THR A 158 5.66 14.68 4.68
C THR A 158 7.06 14.53 5.27
N VAL A 159 7.67 13.35 5.13
CA VAL A 159 9.04 13.10 5.59
C VAL A 159 10.04 14.05 4.90
N ARG A 160 9.87 14.31 3.60
CA ARG A 160 10.71 15.27 2.87
C ARG A 160 10.57 16.70 3.48
N LYS A 161 9.34 17.11 3.80
CA LYS A 161 9.09 18.42 4.45
C LYS A 161 9.69 18.50 5.84
N ILE A 162 9.58 17.44 6.62
CA ILE A 162 10.22 17.36 7.95
C ILE A 162 11.74 17.53 7.80
N LYS A 163 12.39 16.81 6.89
CA LYS A 163 13.84 16.94 6.65
C LYS A 163 14.22 18.35 6.19
N GLN A 164 13.44 18.98 5.31
CA GLN A 164 13.65 20.36 4.90
C GLN A 164 13.51 21.35 6.07
N ASN A 165 12.48 21.20 6.89
CA ASN A 165 12.26 22.04 8.04
C ASN A 165 13.42 21.93 9.06
N LEU A 166 13.87 20.70 9.29
CA LEU A 166 14.99 20.42 10.17
C LEU A 166 16.29 21.07 9.64
N PHE A 167 16.55 20.96 8.33
CA PHE A 167 17.68 21.62 7.69
C PHE A 167 17.64 23.14 7.91
N TRP A 168 16.52 23.81 7.65
CA TRP A 168 16.38 25.24 7.86
C TRP A 168 16.54 25.62 9.33
N ALA A 169 15.96 24.84 10.25
CA ALA A 169 16.10 25.09 11.68
C ALA A 169 17.56 25.01 12.17
N PHE A 170 18.34 24.06 11.64
CA PHE A 170 19.74 23.89 12.02
C PHE A 170 20.69 24.91 11.35
N ILE A 171 20.47 25.23 10.08
CA ILE A 171 21.42 26.08 9.32
C ILE A 171 21.57 27.45 9.95
N TYR A 172 20.47 28.05 10.46
CA TYR A 172 20.53 29.33 11.16
C TYR A 172 21.36 29.27 12.42
N ASN A 173 21.29 28.18 13.16
CA ASN A 173 22.09 27.98 14.38
C ASN A 173 23.55 27.67 14.04
N ILE A 174 23.84 26.85 13.04
CA ILE A 174 25.21 26.51 12.60
C ILE A 174 25.95 27.76 12.15
N ILE A 175 25.28 28.70 11.49
CA ILE A 175 25.88 29.98 11.08
C ILE A 175 25.96 30.94 12.27
N GLY A 176 24.90 31.08 13.07
CA GLY A 176 24.79 32.04 14.13
C GLY A 176 25.75 31.80 15.30
N ILE A 177 25.97 30.55 15.70
CA ILE A 177 26.80 30.21 16.86
C ILE A 177 28.28 30.69 16.70
N PRO A 178 28.97 30.42 15.57
CA PRO A 178 30.33 30.95 15.38
C PRO A 178 30.40 32.47 15.39
N PHE A 179 29.44 33.16 14.76
CA PHE A 179 29.39 34.63 14.80
C PHE A 179 29.17 35.17 16.22
N ALA A 180 28.34 34.49 17.00
CA ALA A 180 28.16 34.83 18.42
C ALA A 180 29.45 34.62 19.22
N ALA A 181 30.16 33.53 19.03
CA ALA A 181 31.40 33.20 19.72
C ALA A 181 32.53 34.19 19.41
N LEU A 182 32.54 34.76 18.20
CA LEU A 182 33.49 35.79 17.79
C LEU A 182 33.11 37.22 18.26
N GLY A 183 32.00 37.37 19.02
CA GLY A 183 31.51 38.66 19.45
C GLY A 183 30.92 39.54 18.35
N MET A 184 30.67 38.97 17.16
CA MET A 184 30.18 39.69 15.98
C MET A 184 28.66 39.68 15.88
N LEU A 185 27.95 39.12 16.85
CA LEU A 185 26.51 38.95 16.78
C LEU A 185 25.78 40.20 17.29
N ASN A 186 25.13 40.91 16.39
CA ASN A 186 24.20 41.97 16.75
C ASN A 186 22.86 41.34 17.22
N PRO A 187 22.31 41.71 18.41
CA PRO A 187 21.07 41.18 18.94
C PRO A 187 19.86 41.32 17.98
N ILE A 188 19.82 42.40 17.19
CA ILE A 188 18.76 42.64 16.22
C ILE A 188 18.84 41.63 15.07
N ILE A 189 20.05 41.34 14.57
CA ILE A 189 20.29 40.35 13.52
C ILE A 189 19.95 38.94 14.03
N ALA A 190 20.32 38.63 15.27
CA ALA A 190 19.98 37.34 15.88
C ALA A 190 18.47 37.15 16.01
N GLY A 191 17.76 38.16 16.49
CA GLY A 191 16.28 38.12 16.58
C GLY A 191 15.61 37.99 15.22
N ALA A 192 16.09 38.72 14.21
CA ALA A 192 15.59 38.60 12.83
C ALA A 192 15.84 37.19 12.27
N ALA A 193 17.03 36.60 12.45
CA ALA A 193 17.33 35.25 11.97
C ALA A 193 16.40 34.20 12.60
N MET A 194 16.12 34.29 13.90
CA MET A 194 15.16 33.40 14.59
C MET A 194 13.75 33.56 14.05
N ALA A 195 13.29 34.79 13.80
CA ALA A 195 11.96 35.04 13.20
C ALA A 195 11.87 34.45 11.78
N PHE A 196 12.88 34.67 10.94
CA PHE A 196 12.93 34.10 9.58
C PHE A 196 12.97 32.57 9.59
N SER A 197 13.71 31.96 10.54
CA SER A 197 13.72 30.49 10.70
C SER A 197 12.31 29.96 10.96
N SER A 198 11.59 30.55 11.93
CA SER A 198 10.24 30.14 12.28
C SER A 198 9.25 30.32 11.10
N VAL A 199 9.30 31.47 10.41
CA VAL A 199 8.46 31.74 9.24
C VAL A 199 8.76 30.77 8.11
N SER A 200 10.03 30.45 7.86
CA SER A 200 10.45 29.49 6.84
C SER A 200 9.88 28.09 7.08
N VAL A 201 9.96 27.60 8.31
CA VAL A 201 9.43 26.29 8.71
C VAL A 201 7.91 26.24 8.56
N VAL A 202 7.20 27.26 9.04
CA VAL A 202 5.73 27.33 8.93
C VAL A 202 5.30 27.39 7.47
N THR A 203 5.91 28.26 6.66
CA THR A 203 5.59 28.42 5.25
C THR A 203 5.85 27.13 4.46
N ASN A 204 6.97 26.47 4.71
CA ASN A 204 7.31 25.19 4.10
C ASN A 204 6.32 24.09 4.50
N SER A 205 5.91 24.04 5.77
CA SER A 205 4.91 23.09 6.26
C SER A 205 3.53 23.34 5.63
N LEU A 206 3.10 24.60 5.53
CA LEU A 206 1.83 24.97 4.89
C LEU A 206 1.80 24.61 3.41
N SER A 207 2.95 24.55 2.73
CA SER A 207 3.00 24.13 1.33
C SER A 207 2.53 22.67 1.13
N LEU A 208 2.50 21.85 2.20
CA LEU A 208 1.96 20.48 2.14
C LEU A 208 0.44 20.48 1.88
N LYS A 209 -0.30 21.53 2.25
CA LYS A 209 -1.73 21.66 1.94
C LYS A 209 -2.03 21.72 0.44
N ARG A 210 -1.04 22.12 -0.38
CA ARG A 210 -1.15 22.16 -1.85
C ARG A 210 -0.76 20.85 -2.51
N PHE A 211 -0.38 19.85 -1.71
CA PHE A 211 -0.03 18.54 -2.23
C PHE A 211 -1.29 17.80 -2.67
N ASP A 212 -1.35 17.42 -3.93
CA ASP A 212 -2.40 16.56 -4.47
C ASP A 212 -1.88 15.13 -4.52
N PRO A 213 -2.39 14.23 -3.67
CA PRO A 213 -1.94 12.85 -3.62
C PRO A 213 -2.30 12.05 -4.89
N ASN A 214 -3.27 12.53 -5.68
CA ASN A 214 -3.75 11.85 -6.89
C ASN A 214 -3.01 12.32 -8.15
N LYS A 215 -2.22 13.39 -8.09
CA LYS A 215 -1.37 13.78 -9.21
C LYS A 215 -0.27 12.75 -9.39
N THR A 216 -0.42 11.90 -10.38
CA THR A 216 0.67 11.09 -10.91
C THR A 216 1.74 12.07 -11.40
N ARG A 217 2.79 12.27 -10.62
CA ARG A 217 4.01 12.84 -11.19
C ARG A 217 4.51 11.80 -12.16
N ALA A 218 4.32 12.06 -13.44
CA ALA A 218 5.12 11.43 -14.45
C ALA A 218 6.57 11.57 -13.97
N VAL A 219 7.17 10.45 -13.57
CA VAL A 219 8.61 10.37 -13.38
C VAL A 219 9.14 10.68 -14.76
N LYS A 220 9.60 11.89 -14.97
CA LYS A 220 10.48 12.20 -16.08
C LYS A 220 11.65 11.25 -15.88
N ASP A 221 11.69 10.25 -16.77
CA ASP A 221 12.86 9.43 -16.98
C ASP A 221 14.05 10.37 -17.19
N GLN A 222 14.79 10.57 -16.11
CA GLN A 222 16.18 10.97 -16.22
C GLN A 222 16.98 9.68 -16.37
N VAL A 223 16.79 9.01 -17.48
CA VAL A 223 17.83 8.23 -18.11
C VAL A 223 18.71 9.27 -18.78
N ASN A 224 19.77 9.63 -18.10
CA ASN A 224 20.88 10.32 -18.73
C ASN A 224 21.89 9.27 -19.17
N PRO A 225 22.46 9.42 -20.39
CA PRO A 225 23.24 8.43 -21.11
C PRO A 225 24.55 8.03 -20.42
#